data_a8953cb552ad58d357e58528636b3643
#
_entry.id   a8953cb552ad58d357e58528636b3643
#
_cell.length_a   1.000
_cell.length_b   1.000
_cell.length_c   1.000
_cell.angle_alpha   90.00
_cell.angle_beta   90.00
_cell.angle_gamma   90.00
#
_symmetry.space_group_name_H-M   'P 1'
#
loop_
_entity.id
_entity.type
_entity.pdbx_description
1 polymer ?
#
loop_
_entity_poly.entity_id
_entity_poly.type
_entity_poly.pdbx_seq_one_letter_code
_entity_poly.pdbx_strand_id
1 'polypeptide(L)'
;MAMNWARAGAHLTAVDLNDTAVEQTRVRFDLHGLDGDIRSADARALEFADGHFDYVYSWGVLHHSPDIERSIAELLRVLKPGGGFGLMVYNRHSLLHAYMTRYVEGFLHRESKFLSHRELASRYGDDQRGEGNPHTWPVTASEIGRLIKPHSADLHMRRLGTELDSVFKFLLPGLGLVLPIWAKKVWARRFGWSLWFAGHKT
;
A
#
# COMPACT_ATOMS: atom_id res chain seq x y z
N MET A 1 -9.42 -5.03 -7.95
CA MET A 1 -8.71 -6.15 -7.31
C MET A 1 -9.70 -7.11 -6.64
N ALA A 2 -10.64 -6.65 -5.82
CA ALA A 2 -11.70 -7.43 -5.20
C ALA A 2 -12.40 -8.41 -6.19
N MET A 3 -12.85 -7.90 -7.34
CA MET A 3 -13.47 -8.72 -8.39
C MET A 3 -12.62 -9.92 -8.86
N ASN A 4 -11.28 -9.81 -8.87
CA ASN A 4 -10.44 -10.92 -9.31
C ASN A 4 -10.45 -12.07 -8.28
N TRP A 5 -10.50 -11.72 -6.99
CA TRP A 5 -10.65 -12.72 -5.93
C TRP A 5 -12.02 -13.41 -5.99
N ALA A 6 -13.11 -12.63 -6.15
CA ALA A 6 -14.45 -13.19 -6.29
C ALA A 6 -14.56 -14.09 -7.52
N ARG A 7 -14.01 -13.68 -8.68
CA ARG A 7 -13.96 -14.52 -9.90
C ARG A 7 -13.13 -15.78 -9.73
N ALA A 8 -12.17 -15.78 -8.85
CA ALA A 8 -11.39 -16.97 -8.49
C ALA A 8 -12.10 -17.89 -7.49
N GLY A 9 -13.34 -17.57 -7.09
CA GLY A 9 -14.17 -18.39 -6.21
C GLY A 9 -13.96 -18.13 -4.71
N ALA A 10 -13.32 -17.01 -4.34
CA ALA A 10 -13.19 -16.66 -2.93
C ALA A 10 -14.51 -16.12 -2.36
N HIS A 11 -14.87 -16.54 -1.14
CA HIS A 11 -15.88 -15.85 -0.34
C HIS A 11 -15.29 -14.53 0.12
N LEU A 12 -15.62 -13.44 -0.59
CA LEU A 12 -14.97 -12.16 -0.43
C LEU A 12 -15.70 -11.25 0.55
N THR A 13 -14.94 -10.68 1.48
CA THR A 13 -15.32 -9.47 2.21
C THR A 13 -14.35 -8.35 1.80
N ALA A 14 -14.88 -7.24 1.30
CA ALA A 14 -14.09 -6.05 0.94
C ALA A 14 -14.51 -4.87 1.81
N VAL A 15 -13.52 -4.18 2.38
CA VAL A 15 -13.75 -3.00 3.22
C VAL A 15 -12.96 -1.81 2.71
N ASP A 16 -13.56 -0.63 2.81
CA ASP A 16 -12.93 0.65 2.53
C ASP A 16 -13.52 1.71 3.45
N LEU A 17 -12.75 2.72 3.82
CA LEU A 17 -13.25 3.86 4.60
C LEU A 17 -14.06 4.85 3.74
N ASN A 18 -13.84 4.84 2.44
CA ASN A 18 -14.46 5.74 1.48
C ASN A 18 -15.77 5.14 0.95
N ASP A 19 -16.91 5.71 1.36
CA ASP A 19 -18.25 5.25 0.95
C ASP A 19 -18.44 5.26 -0.57
N THR A 20 -17.85 6.20 -1.30
CA THR A 20 -17.88 6.22 -2.77
C THR A 20 -17.16 5.01 -3.37
N ALA A 21 -16.02 4.60 -2.80
CA ALA A 21 -15.29 3.42 -3.26
C ALA A 21 -16.08 2.13 -2.96
N VAL A 22 -16.74 2.07 -1.80
CA VAL A 22 -17.64 0.97 -1.41
C VAL A 22 -18.79 0.86 -2.41
N GLU A 23 -19.50 1.95 -2.68
CA GLU A 23 -20.63 1.98 -3.60
C GLU A 23 -20.22 1.61 -5.04
N GLN A 24 -19.14 2.20 -5.55
CA GLN A 24 -18.62 1.85 -6.87
C GLN A 24 -18.21 0.37 -6.97
N THR A 25 -17.75 -0.21 -5.89
CA THR A 25 -17.39 -1.63 -5.86
C THR A 25 -18.63 -2.51 -5.87
N ARG A 26 -19.68 -2.16 -5.11
CA ARG A 26 -20.99 -2.85 -5.14
C ARG A 26 -21.59 -2.83 -6.56
N VAL A 27 -21.70 -1.66 -7.17
CA VAL A 27 -22.21 -1.51 -8.55
C VAL A 27 -21.43 -2.39 -9.54
N ARG A 28 -20.10 -2.47 -9.41
CA ARG A 28 -19.29 -3.35 -10.27
C ARG A 28 -19.56 -4.83 -10.01
N PHE A 29 -19.77 -5.24 -8.76
CA PHE A 29 -20.12 -6.61 -8.43
C PHE A 29 -21.46 -6.98 -9.02
N ASP A 30 -22.48 -6.14 -8.87
CA ASP A 30 -23.81 -6.33 -9.45
C ASP A 30 -23.76 -6.45 -10.98
N LEU A 31 -23.05 -5.53 -11.66
CA LEU A 31 -22.87 -5.54 -13.12
C LEU A 31 -22.22 -6.81 -13.66
N HIS A 32 -21.40 -7.48 -12.81
CA HIS A 32 -20.69 -8.70 -13.21
C HIS A 32 -21.26 -9.97 -12.59
N GLY A 33 -22.40 -9.88 -11.88
CA GLY A 33 -23.02 -11.02 -11.21
C GLY A 33 -22.09 -11.71 -10.20
N LEU A 34 -21.31 -10.92 -9.45
CA LEU A 34 -20.38 -11.42 -8.45
C LEU A 34 -20.96 -11.22 -7.05
N ASP A 35 -20.79 -12.23 -6.20
CA ASP A 35 -21.15 -12.16 -4.79
C ASP A 35 -19.97 -11.69 -3.94
N GLY A 36 -20.27 -10.87 -2.92
CA GLY A 36 -19.28 -10.40 -1.95
C GLY A 36 -19.89 -9.50 -0.90
N ASP A 37 -19.34 -9.52 0.30
CA ASP A 37 -19.67 -8.60 1.38
C ASP A 37 -18.81 -7.33 1.23
N ILE A 38 -19.43 -6.23 0.78
CA ILE A 38 -18.73 -4.97 0.50
C ILE A 38 -19.28 -3.91 1.44
N ARG A 39 -18.46 -3.41 2.36
CA ARG A 39 -18.90 -2.49 3.40
C ARG A 39 -17.89 -1.40 3.73
N SER A 40 -18.38 -0.29 4.29
CA SER A 40 -17.55 0.75 4.89
C SER A 40 -16.99 0.24 6.22
N ALA A 41 -15.68 0.34 6.42
CA ALA A 41 -15.05 0.03 7.70
C ALA A 41 -13.67 0.69 7.83
N ASP A 42 -13.30 1.00 9.07
CA ASP A 42 -11.98 1.51 9.43
C ASP A 42 -11.02 0.33 9.69
N ALA A 43 -9.90 0.29 8.97
CA ALA A 43 -8.88 -0.74 9.16
C ALA A 43 -8.28 -0.78 10.59
N ARG A 44 -8.49 0.27 11.40
CA ARG A 44 -8.04 0.35 12.79
C ARG A 44 -9.01 -0.30 13.80
N ALA A 45 -10.23 -0.63 13.36
CA ALA A 45 -11.29 -1.18 14.20
C ALA A 45 -12.24 -2.01 13.34
N LEU A 46 -11.79 -3.19 12.93
CA LEU A 46 -12.57 -4.08 12.07
C LEU A 46 -13.66 -4.82 12.89
N GLU A 47 -14.90 -4.74 12.43
CA GLU A 47 -16.06 -5.36 13.10
C GLU A 47 -16.19 -6.86 12.77
N PHE A 48 -15.08 -7.60 12.86
CA PHE A 48 -15.02 -9.04 12.67
C PHE A 48 -14.43 -9.71 13.90
N ALA A 49 -14.83 -10.95 14.15
CA ALA A 49 -14.28 -11.76 15.24
C ALA A 49 -12.77 -12.04 15.00
N ASP A 50 -12.07 -12.37 16.08
CA ASP A 50 -10.70 -12.86 16.01
C ASP A 50 -10.65 -14.15 15.17
N GLY A 51 -9.65 -14.27 14.31
CA GLY A 51 -9.48 -15.45 13.48
C GLY A 51 -10.66 -15.74 12.54
N HIS A 52 -11.25 -14.71 11.95
CA HIS A 52 -12.41 -14.85 11.05
C HIS A 52 -12.00 -15.27 9.63
N PHE A 53 -10.92 -14.73 9.10
CA PHE A 53 -10.51 -14.89 7.71
C PHE A 53 -9.37 -15.90 7.51
N ASP A 54 -9.42 -16.66 6.41
CA ASP A 54 -8.35 -17.55 6.00
C ASP A 54 -7.19 -16.79 5.31
N TYR A 55 -7.52 -15.65 4.68
CA TYR A 55 -6.56 -14.80 4.01
C TYR A 55 -6.95 -13.33 4.12
N VAL A 56 -5.99 -12.45 4.39
CA VAL A 56 -6.19 -11.00 4.39
C VAL A 56 -5.24 -10.32 3.41
N TYR A 57 -5.81 -9.43 2.61
CA TYR A 57 -5.08 -8.72 1.55
C TYR A 57 -5.29 -7.21 1.66
N SER A 58 -4.18 -6.46 1.71
CA SER A 58 -4.21 -5.01 1.69
C SER A 58 -3.18 -4.47 0.70
N TRP A 59 -3.65 -3.68 -0.26
CA TRP A 59 -2.79 -3.12 -1.30
C TRP A 59 -2.94 -1.61 -1.36
N GLY A 60 -1.91 -0.89 -0.92
CA GLY A 60 -1.88 0.57 -1.03
C GLY A 60 -2.78 1.29 -0.04
N VAL A 61 -3.13 0.68 1.10
CA VAL A 61 -4.12 1.23 2.05
C VAL A 61 -3.48 1.63 3.38
N LEU A 62 -2.77 0.73 4.05
CA LEU A 62 -2.39 0.91 5.46
C LEU A 62 -1.47 2.09 5.75
N HIS A 63 -0.66 2.51 4.78
CA HIS A 63 0.19 3.70 4.93
C HIS A 63 -0.59 5.03 4.80
N HIS A 64 -1.88 4.97 4.50
CA HIS A 64 -2.82 6.09 4.60
C HIS A 64 -3.60 6.09 5.92
N SER A 65 -3.39 5.11 6.77
CA SER A 65 -3.96 5.09 8.12
C SER A 65 -3.22 6.08 9.04
N PRO A 66 -3.94 6.87 9.85
CA PRO A 66 -3.31 7.70 10.88
C PRO A 66 -2.58 6.87 11.96
N ASP A 67 -2.93 5.59 12.10
CA ASP A 67 -2.30 4.62 13.01
C ASP A 67 -2.10 3.29 12.28
N ILE A 68 -0.96 3.17 11.59
CA ILE A 68 -0.61 1.97 10.82
C ILE A 68 -0.36 0.76 11.73
N GLU A 69 0.16 0.97 12.95
CA GLU A 69 0.46 -0.12 13.90
C GLU A 69 -0.83 -0.80 14.33
N ARG A 70 -1.84 0.01 14.70
CA ARG A 70 -3.17 -0.49 15.04
C ARG A 70 -3.85 -1.17 13.85
N SER A 71 -3.72 -0.62 12.65
CA SER A 71 -4.29 -1.23 11.44
C SER A 71 -3.67 -2.60 11.14
N ILE A 72 -2.35 -2.76 11.31
CA ILE A 72 -1.68 -4.05 11.16
C ILE A 72 -2.10 -5.02 12.26
N ALA A 73 -2.21 -4.56 13.50
CA ALA A 73 -2.66 -5.40 14.61
C ALA A 73 -4.08 -5.95 14.38
N GLU A 74 -5.02 -5.10 13.92
CA GLU A 74 -6.38 -5.49 13.58
C GLU A 74 -6.44 -6.51 12.43
N LEU A 75 -5.64 -6.27 11.37
CA LEU A 75 -5.53 -7.20 10.26
C LEU A 75 -5.03 -8.57 10.72
N LEU A 76 -4.01 -8.60 11.59
CA LEU A 76 -3.51 -9.85 12.15
C LEU A 76 -4.52 -10.47 13.15
N ARG A 77 -5.28 -9.67 13.89
CA ARG A 77 -6.33 -10.16 14.81
C ARG A 77 -7.39 -10.95 14.08
N VAL A 78 -7.94 -10.40 13.00
CA VAL A 78 -9.02 -11.03 12.23
C VAL A 78 -8.55 -12.21 11.36
N LEU A 79 -7.25 -12.39 11.19
CA LEU A 79 -6.67 -13.52 10.47
C LEU A 79 -6.61 -14.76 11.36
N LYS A 80 -7.03 -15.92 10.86
CA LYS A 80 -6.92 -17.22 11.52
C LYS A 80 -5.47 -17.58 11.83
N PRO A 81 -5.18 -18.32 12.91
CA PRO A 81 -3.90 -19.02 13.01
C PRO A 81 -3.67 -19.91 11.77
N GLY A 82 -2.48 -19.88 11.19
CA GLY A 82 -2.19 -20.52 9.92
C GLY A 82 -2.72 -19.80 8.68
N GLY A 83 -3.53 -18.76 8.83
CA GLY A 83 -4.05 -17.97 7.73
C GLY A 83 -2.97 -17.12 7.04
N GLY A 84 -3.12 -16.92 5.74
CA GLY A 84 -2.17 -16.17 4.93
C GLY A 84 -2.47 -14.66 4.88
N PHE A 85 -1.43 -13.84 4.66
CA PHE A 85 -1.62 -12.42 4.42
C PHE A 85 -0.73 -11.88 3.30
N GLY A 86 -1.20 -10.79 2.69
CA GLY A 86 -0.44 -10.02 1.72
C GLY A 86 -0.66 -8.52 1.91
N LEU A 87 0.42 -7.75 2.17
CA LEU A 87 0.37 -6.33 2.45
C LEU A 87 1.30 -5.55 1.53
N MET A 88 0.78 -4.51 0.87
CA MET A 88 1.60 -3.55 0.14
C MET A 88 1.50 -2.17 0.79
N VAL A 89 2.66 -1.58 1.07
CA VAL A 89 2.81 -0.22 1.62
C VAL A 89 3.90 0.55 0.88
N TYR A 90 3.89 1.88 0.96
CA TYR A 90 4.90 2.72 0.31
C TYR A 90 6.23 2.71 1.04
N ASN A 91 7.32 2.68 0.26
CA ASN A 91 8.69 2.59 0.74
C ASN A 91 9.30 3.98 0.91
N ARG A 92 9.59 4.37 2.16
CA ARG A 92 10.28 5.63 2.48
C ARG A 92 11.67 5.73 1.83
N HIS A 93 12.35 4.61 1.62
CA HIS A 93 13.67 4.56 1.01
C HIS A 93 13.64 4.34 -0.51
N SER A 94 12.48 4.58 -1.15
CA SER A 94 12.37 4.53 -2.60
C SER A 94 13.06 5.71 -3.27
N LEU A 95 13.53 5.50 -4.50
CA LEU A 95 14.10 6.58 -5.30
C LEU A 95 13.06 7.65 -5.63
N LEU A 96 11.82 7.23 -5.90
CA LEU A 96 10.72 8.16 -6.20
C LEU A 96 10.46 9.09 -5.03
N HIS A 97 10.33 8.57 -3.80
CA HIS A 97 10.12 9.40 -2.61
C HIS A 97 11.32 10.32 -2.34
N ALA A 98 12.54 9.79 -2.47
CA ALA A 98 13.75 10.59 -2.26
C ALA A 98 13.85 11.75 -3.27
N TYR A 99 13.52 11.49 -4.53
CA TYR A 99 13.61 12.49 -5.60
C TYR A 99 12.42 13.47 -5.56
N MET A 100 11.18 12.98 -5.67
CA MET A 100 10.02 13.86 -5.79
C MET A 100 9.73 14.59 -4.47
N THR A 101 9.57 13.86 -3.37
CA THR A 101 9.11 14.46 -2.13
C THR A 101 10.22 15.21 -1.40
N ARG A 102 11.43 14.61 -1.27
CA ARG A 102 12.50 15.22 -0.46
C ARG A 102 13.33 16.21 -1.24
N TYR A 103 13.74 15.88 -2.47
CA TYR A 103 14.61 16.76 -3.25
C TYR A 103 13.83 17.85 -3.98
N VAL A 104 12.82 17.51 -4.79
CA VAL A 104 12.07 18.52 -5.55
C VAL A 104 11.24 19.39 -4.63
N GLU A 105 10.28 18.81 -3.90
CA GLU A 105 9.35 19.59 -3.08
C GLU A 105 10.03 20.12 -1.81
N GLY A 106 10.75 19.27 -1.10
CA GLY A 106 11.38 19.66 0.16
C GLY A 106 12.55 20.65 -0.03
N PHE A 107 13.48 20.35 -0.93
CA PHE A 107 14.71 21.14 -1.09
C PHE A 107 14.60 22.22 -2.15
N LEU A 108 14.23 21.92 -3.40
CA LEU A 108 14.17 22.90 -4.48
C LEU A 108 13.05 23.92 -4.26
N HIS A 109 11.85 23.47 -3.93
CA HIS A 109 10.71 24.35 -3.62
C HIS A 109 10.75 24.88 -2.18
N ARG A 110 11.75 24.45 -1.38
CA ARG A 110 11.98 24.89 0.01
C ARG A 110 10.84 24.62 0.98
N GLU A 111 9.92 23.71 0.64
CA GLU A 111 8.77 23.41 1.51
C GLU A 111 9.15 22.71 2.80
N SER A 112 10.33 22.06 2.88
CA SER A 112 10.87 21.49 4.13
C SER A 112 11.14 22.53 5.23
N LYS A 113 11.09 23.83 4.92
CA LYS A 113 11.14 24.92 5.91
C LYS A 113 9.83 25.07 6.68
N PHE A 114 8.72 24.62 6.12
CA PHE A 114 7.36 24.82 6.64
C PHE A 114 6.66 23.52 6.98
N LEU A 115 7.03 22.42 6.31
CA LEU A 115 6.39 21.12 6.40
C LEU A 115 7.38 20.05 6.84
N SER A 116 6.94 19.17 7.74
CA SER A 116 7.66 17.96 8.08
C SER A 116 7.68 16.98 6.90
N HIS A 117 8.54 15.97 6.95
CA HIS A 117 8.60 14.92 5.92
C HIS A 117 7.27 14.15 5.76
N ARG A 118 6.47 14.01 6.81
CA ARG A 118 5.15 13.38 6.76
C ARG A 118 4.13 14.27 6.07
N GLU A 119 4.12 15.55 6.39
CA GLU A 119 3.23 16.53 5.75
C GLU A 119 3.56 16.69 4.27
N LEU A 120 4.85 16.71 3.89
CA LEU A 120 5.24 16.68 2.48
C LEU A 120 4.76 15.41 1.76
N ALA A 121 4.93 14.24 2.38
CA ALA A 121 4.47 12.99 1.80
C ALA A 121 2.94 12.95 1.66
N SER A 122 2.20 13.50 2.62
CA SER A 122 0.75 13.61 2.57
C SER A 122 0.27 14.60 1.51
N ARG A 123 0.94 15.75 1.38
CA ARG A 123 0.57 16.79 0.40
C ARG A 123 0.79 16.35 -1.04
N TYR A 124 1.89 15.63 -1.31
CA TYR A 124 2.28 15.18 -2.66
C TYR A 124 2.04 13.68 -2.88
N GLY A 125 1.32 13.04 -1.98
CA GLY A 125 0.86 11.67 -2.16
C GLY A 125 -0.29 11.56 -3.17
N ASP A 126 -0.81 10.37 -3.36
CA ASP A 126 -1.71 9.88 -4.41
C ASP A 126 -3.02 10.65 -4.66
N ASP A 127 -3.03 11.96 -4.61
CA ASP A 127 -4.21 12.72 -4.97
C ASP A 127 -4.16 13.22 -6.42
N GLN A 128 -5.11 12.74 -7.23
CA GLN A 128 -5.27 13.17 -8.62
C GLN A 128 -5.76 14.61 -8.76
N ARG A 129 -6.29 15.22 -7.68
CA ARG A 129 -6.81 16.60 -7.67
C ARG A 129 -5.80 17.63 -7.17
N GLY A 130 -4.65 17.19 -6.67
CA GLY A 130 -3.62 18.08 -6.11
C GLY A 130 -3.94 18.61 -4.72
N GLU A 131 -4.96 18.07 -4.04
CA GLU A 131 -5.33 18.46 -2.67
C GLU A 131 -4.52 17.69 -1.60
N GLY A 132 -3.80 16.64 -2.02
CA GLY A 132 -3.07 15.73 -1.14
C GLY A 132 -3.97 14.70 -0.46
N ASN A 133 -3.33 13.78 0.24
CA ASN A 133 -4.02 12.81 1.09
C ASN A 133 -3.72 13.17 2.54
N PRO A 134 -4.71 13.29 3.45
CA PRO A 134 -4.48 13.72 4.83
C PRO A 134 -3.44 12.89 5.56
N HIS A 135 -3.28 11.64 5.16
CA HIS A 135 -2.29 10.72 5.74
C HIS A 135 -1.64 9.88 4.64
N THR A 136 -0.42 10.22 4.25
CA THR A 136 0.43 9.36 3.41
C THR A 136 1.79 9.24 4.08
N TRP A 137 2.03 8.12 4.76
CA TRP A 137 3.23 7.89 5.53
C TRP A 137 4.05 6.72 4.99
N PRO A 138 4.94 6.97 4.02
CA PRO A 138 5.84 5.94 3.56
C PRO A 138 6.65 5.37 4.74
N VAL A 139 6.78 4.06 4.78
CA VAL A 139 7.40 3.31 5.87
C VAL A 139 8.68 2.61 5.44
N THR A 140 9.45 2.12 6.39
CA THR A 140 10.61 1.27 6.11
C THR A 140 10.28 -0.20 6.26
N ALA A 141 11.05 -1.05 5.60
CA ALA A 141 10.91 -2.50 5.73
C ALA A 141 11.11 -2.98 7.18
N SER A 142 11.98 -2.30 7.93
CA SER A 142 12.24 -2.63 9.34
C SER A 142 11.11 -2.23 10.29
N GLU A 143 10.41 -1.10 10.02
CA GLU A 143 9.24 -0.70 10.80
C GLU A 143 8.14 -1.73 10.70
N ILE A 144 7.72 -2.07 9.48
CA ILE A 144 6.66 -3.07 9.25
C ILE A 144 7.10 -4.46 9.68
N GLY A 145 8.35 -4.83 9.38
CA GLY A 145 8.89 -6.13 9.80
C GLY A 145 8.86 -6.34 11.31
N ARG A 146 9.12 -5.30 12.11
CA ARG A 146 9.02 -5.41 13.58
C ARG A 146 7.60 -5.67 14.07
N LEU A 147 6.59 -5.15 13.38
CA LEU A 147 5.19 -5.35 13.75
C LEU A 147 4.70 -6.76 13.38
N ILE A 148 5.17 -7.32 12.26
CA ILE A 148 4.65 -8.59 11.73
C ILE A 148 5.46 -9.80 12.21
N LYS A 149 6.78 -9.71 12.32
CA LYS A 149 7.67 -10.84 12.69
C LYS A 149 7.26 -11.62 13.94
N PRO A 150 6.75 -10.98 15.02
CA PRO A 150 6.29 -11.73 16.19
C PRO A 150 5.10 -12.66 15.91
N HIS A 151 4.41 -12.44 14.79
CA HIS A 151 3.17 -13.14 14.41
C HIS A 151 3.32 -14.00 13.14
N SER A 152 4.52 -14.11 12.56
CA SER A 152 4.75 -14.87 11.32
C SER A 152 6.18 -15.39 11.25
N ALA A 153 6.33 -16.70 11.23
CA ALA A 153 7.64 -17.36 11.15
C ALA A 153 8.24 -17.34 9.72
N ASP A 154 7.37 -17.26 8.69
CA ASP A 154 7.73 -17.33 7.27
C ASP A 154 7.57 -15.99 6.54
N LEU A 155 7.74 -14.89 7.26
CA LEU A 155 7.59 -13.55 6.68
C LEU A 155 8.56 -13.31 5.51
N HIS A 156 7.99 -13.08 4.34
CA HIS A 156 8.71 -12.68 3.14
C HIS A 156 8.50 -11.21 2.81
N MET A 157 9.57 -10.51 2.44
CA MET A 157 9.51 -9.12 2.00
C MET A 157 10.14 -8.94 0.62
N ARG A 158 9.45 -8.21 -0.26
CA ARG A 158 9.96 -7.81 -1.58
C ARG A 158 9.77 -6.32 -1.80
N ARG A 159 10.72 -5.69 -2.48
CA ARG A 159 10.55 -4.34 -3.02
C ARG A 159 10.01 -4.47 -4.44
N LEU A 160 8.95 -3.71 -4.73
CA LEU A 160 8.25 -3.70 -6.01
C LEU A 160 8.20 -2.26 -6.54
N GLY A 161 7.84 -2.15 -7.81
CA GLY A 161 7.64 -0.86 -8.46
C GLY A 161 8.76 -0.52 -9.42
N THR A 162 8.35 -0.16 -10.65
CA THR A 162 9.23 0.26 -11.74
C THR A 162 9.06 1.74 -12.04
N GLU A 163 8.53 2.50 -11.08
CA GLU A 163 8.26 3.96 -11.16
C GLU A 163 9.53 4.79 -11.40
N LEU A 164 10.65 4.13 -11.63
CA LEU A 164 11.86 4.72 -12.21
C LEU A 164 11.57 5.51 -13.48
N ASP A 165 10.58 5.07 -14.27
CA ASP A 165 10.17 5.79 -15.46
C ASP A 165 9.72 7.23 -15.12
N SER A 166 9.04 7.42 -13.97
CA SER A 166 8.66 8.76 -13.50
C SER A 166 9.87 9.60 -13.09
N VAL A 167 10.86 9.01 -12.40
CA VAL A 167 12.09 9.70 -12.02
C VAL A 167 12.92 10.03 -13.27
N PHE A 168 13.09 9.10 -14.19
CA PHE A 168 13.85 9.31 -15.42
C PHE A 168 13.16 10.28 -16.37
N LYS A 169 11.83 10.37 -16.36
CA LYS A 169 11.09 11.35 -17.17
C LYS A 169 11.49 12.79 -16.82
N PHE A 170 11.84 13.05 -15.56
CA PHE A 170 12.27 14.37 -15.10
C PHE A 170 13.79 14.59 -15.17
N LEU A 171 14.60 13.57 -14.81
CA LEU A 171 16.05 13.68 -14.76
C LEU A 171 16.72 13.50 -16.13
N LEU A 172 16.29 12.52 -16.89
CA LEU A 172 16.85 12.15 -18.20
C LEU A 172 15.71 11.70 -19.12
N PRO A 173 14.99 12.66 -19.76
CA PRO A 173 13.89 12.35 -20.66
C PRO A 173 14.31 11.34 -21.73
N GLY A 174 13.55 10.25 -21.85
CA GLY A 174 13.82 9.18 -22.81
C GLY A 174 14.67 8.02 -22.28
N LEU A 175 15.45 8.16 -21.20
CA LEU A 175 16.23 7.05 -20.66
C LEU A 175 15.35 5.89 -20.18
N GLY A 176 14.20 6.21 -19.58
CA GLY A 176 13.23 5.22 -19.16
C GLY A 176 12.68 4.35 -20.31
N LEU A 177 12.62 4.90 -21.52
CA LEU A 177 12.19 4.17 -22.72
C LEU A 177 13.26 3.20 -23.25
N VAL A 178 14.53 3.55 -23.07
CA VAL A 178 15.68 2.78 -23.58
C VAL A 178 16.15 1.72 -22.60
N LEU A 179 15.88 1.89 -21.30
CA LEU A 179 16.30 0.93 -20.29
C LEU A 179 15.55 -0.40 -20.44
N PRO A 180 16.27 -1.52 -20.57
CA PRO A 180 15.65 -2.83 -20.68
C PRO A 180 14.93 -3.21 -19.37
N ILE A 181 13.85 -4.00 -19.50
CA ILE A 181 13.01 -4.39 -18.35
C ILE A 181 13.82 -5.07 -17.22
N TRP A 182 14.84 -5.85 -17.57
CA TRP A 182 15.68 -6.50 -16.55
C TRP A 182 16.43 -5.48 -15.69
N ALA A 183 16.95 -4.40 -16.28
CA ALA A 183 17.63 -3.33 -15.54
C ALA A 183 16.65 -2.61 -14.61
N LYS A 184 15.44 -2.27 -15.10
CA LYS A 184 14.37 -1.69 -14.29
C LYS A 184 13.99 -2.59 -13.11
N LYS A 185 13.91 -3.92 -13.32
CA LYS A 185 13.64 -4.90 -12.25
C LYS A 185 14.76 -4.96 -11.21
N VAL A 186 16.03 -4.88 -11.61
CA VAL A 186 17.18 -4.83 -10.68
C VAL A 186 17.08 -3.58 -9.79
N TRP A 187 16.82 -2.43 -10.38
CA TRP A 187 16.65 -1.19 -9.63
C TRP A 187 15.43 -1.23 -8.71
N ALA A 188 14.30 -1.76 -9.18
CA ALA A 188 13.09 -1.92 -8.38
C ALA A 188 13.33 -2.76 -7.12
N ARG A 189 14.15 -3.81 -7.20
CA ARG A 189 14.54 -4.63 -6.02
C ARG A 189 15.31 -3.83 -4.96
N ARG A 190 16.01 -2.79 -5.35
CA ARG A 190 16.81 -1.96 -4.45
C ARG A 190 16.05 -0.70 -4.00
N PHE A 191 15.37 -0.02 -4.91
CA PHE A 191 14.82 1.33 -4.73
C PHE A 191 13.34 1.44 -5.07
N GLY A 192 12.63 0.31 -5.22
CA GLY A 192 11.22 0.27 -5.59
C GLY A 192 10.33 1.05 -4.62
N TRP A 193 9.27 1.61 -5.15
CA TRP A 193 8.31 2.45 -4.43
C TRP A 193 7.51 1.69 -3.38
N SER A 194 7.24 0.41 -3.65
CA SER A 194 6.38 -0.41 -2.80
C SER A 194 7.16 -1.48 -2.05
N LEU A 195 6.76 -1.72 -0.80
CA LEU A 195 7.15 -2.86 0.01
C LEU A 195 5.99 -3.85 0.04
N TRP A 196 6.23 -5.07 -0.39
CA TRP A 196 5.30 -6.17 -0.30
C TRP A 196 5.74 -7.13 0.81
N PHE A 197 4.83 -7.39 1.72
CA PHE A 197 5.00 -8.38 2.80
C PHE A 197 3.97 -9.48 2.63
N ALA A 198 4.39 -10.72 2.77
CA ALA A 198 3.52 -11.90 2.73
C ALA A 198 4.04 -12.97 3.68
N GLY A 199 3.14 -13.77 4.20
CA GLY A 199 3.45 -14.87 5.12
C GLY A 199 2.18 -15.48 5.69
N HIS A 200 2.34 -16.33 6.70
CA HIS A 200 1.23 -16.93 7.43
C HIS A 200 1.32 -16.53 8.91
N LYS A 201 0.16 -16.33 9.55
CA LYS A 201 0.07 -16.07 10.98
C LYS A 201 0.39 -17.35 11.76
N THR A 202 1.27 -17.25 12.75
CA THR A 202 1.55 -18.34 13.71
C THR A 202 0.43 -18.56 14.67
#